data_46a6d6635eb7b484ca265e0d332dad58
#
_entry.id   46a6d6635eb7b484ca265e0d332dad58
#
_cell.length_a   1.000
_cell.length_b   1.000
_cell.length_c   1.000
_cell.angle_alpha   90.00
_cell.angle_beta   90.00
_cell.angle_gamma   90.00
#
_symmetry.space_group_name_H-M   'P 1'
#
loop_
_entity.id
_entity.type
_entity.pdbx_description
1 polymer ?
#
loop_
_entity_poly.entity_id
_entity_poly.type
_entity_poly.pdbx_seq_one_letter_code
_entity_poly.pdbx_strand_id
1 'polypeptide(L)'
;MNEKTIKIFAWVTFGLAAFVLLWDASKPPKGMSKVSASTSYQTIPLTPLPSVVTPPVTTLPVTTCAQALDLAFKVGWSADESPTLSRVLYRESLCTEDAYNRYDTNGGSYGLMQINGFWCTPSAYWPQGWLQAKGILSVCDQLFDPKINLIAGLAIWHNSSWTPWNLPQ
;
A
#
# COMPACT_ATOMS: atom_id res chain seq x y z
N MET A 1 -48.11 8.69 6.29
CA MET A 1 -46.86 9.06 5.58
C MET A 1 -46.06 9.88 6.56
N ASN A 2 -44.89 9.38 6.97
CA ASN A 2 -44.15 9.87 8.16
C ASN A 2 -43.27 11.06 7.78
N GLU A 3 -43.33 12.11 8.55
CA GLU A 3 -42.64 13.42 8.36
C GLU A 3 -41.11 13.36 8.20
N LYS A 4 -40.52 12.21 8.48
CA LYS A 4 -39.09 11.95 8.35
C LYS A 4 -38.62 11.69 6.92
N THR A 5 -39.52 11.41 5.97
CA THR A 5 -39.18 11.06 4.58
C THR A 5 -38.98 12.30 3.68
N ILE A 6 -39.44 13.48 4.12
CA ILE A 6 -39.44 14.70 3.28
C ILE A 6 -38.09 15.46 3.39
N LYS A 7 -37.31 15.22 4.46
CA LYS A 7 -36.03 15.97 4.65
C LYS A 7 -34.83 15.45 3.90
N ILE A 8 -34.92 14.27 3.25
CA ILE A 8 -33.78 13.66 2.54
C ILE A 8 -33.71 14.11 1.07
N PHE A 9 -34.81 14.62 0.50
CA PHE A 9 -34.84 15.04 -0.93
C PHE A 9 -34.39 16.49 -1.20
N ALA A 10 -34.15 17.32 -0.17
CA ALA A 10 -33.83 18.73 -0.35
C ALA A 10 -32.32 19.04 -0.49
N TRP A 11 -31.43 18.06 -0.32
CA TRP A 11 -29.96 18.30 -0.36
C TRP A 11 -29.25 17.79 -1.62
N VAL A 12 -29.96 17.16 -2.56
CA VAL A 12 -29.34 16.60 -3.77
C VAL A 12 -29.38 17.56 -4.98
N THR A 13 -30.15 18.65 -4.92
CA THR A 13 -30.33 19.56 -6.07
C THR A 13 -29.45 20.82 -6.05
N PHE A 14 -28.63 21.07 -5.04
CA PHE A 14 -27.78 22.27 -4.96
C PHE A 14 -26.30 22.07 -5.29
N GLY A 15 -25.89 20.82 -5.59
CA GLY A 15 -24.47 20.48 -5.84
C GLY A 15 -24.01 20.51 -7.30
N LEU A 16 -24.88 20.72 -8.28
CA LEU A 16 -24.56 20.52 -9.71
C LEU A 16 -24.40 21.83 -10.53
N ALA A 17 -24.53 23.00 -9.92
CA ALA A 17 -24.46 24.28 -10.66
C ALA A 17 -23.15 25.04 -10.53
N ALA A 18 -22.16 24.55 -9.76
CA ALA A 18 -20.90 25.30 -9.51
C ALA A 18 -19.66 24.75 -10.25
N PHE A 19 -19.79 23.77 -11.15
CA PHE A 19 -18.62 23.10 -11.76
C PHE A 19 -18.37 23.44 -13.25
N VAL A 20 -19.08 24.42 -13.83
CA VAL A 20 -18.99 24.72 -15.30
C VAL A 20 -18.26 26.02 -15.63
N LEU A 21 -17.73 26.82 -14.69
CA LEU A 21 -17.16 28.15 -14.97
C LEU A 21 -15.65 28.31 -14.74
N LEU A 22 -14.86 27.24 -14.64
CA LEU A 22 -13.40 27.38 -14.45
C LEU A 22 -12.54 26.64 -15.49
N TRP A 23 -13.02 26.48 -16.72
CA TRP A 23 -12.19 25.84 -17.76
C TRP A 23 -12.04 26.76 -18.98
N ASP A 24 -11.47 27.94 -18.80
CA ASP A 24 -11.01 28.76 -19.94
C ASP A 24 -9.84 29.71 -19.57
N ALA A 25 -8.74 29.14 -19.10
CA ALA A 25 -7.50 29.86 -18.81
C ALA A 25 -6.24 29.06 -19.17
N SER A 26 -6.16 28.56 -20.40
CA SER A 26 -4.89 28.04 -20.93
C SER A 26 -4.76 28.30 -22.43
N LYS A 27 -4.80 29.57 -22.82
CA LYS A 27 -4.22 29.98 -24.10
C LYS A 27 -2.78 30.42 -23.84
N PRO A 28 -1.77 29.83 -24.49
CA PRO A 28 -0.39 30.28 -24.36
C PRO A 28 -0.24 31.66 -25.02
N PRO A 29 0.61 32.54 -24.48
CA PRO A 29 0.87 33.86 -25.07
C PRO A 29 1.56 33.73 -26.43
N LYS A 30 1.01 34.38 -27.46
CA LYS A 30 1.65 34.56 -28.76
C LYS A 30 2.82 35.55 -28.60
N GLY A 31 4.01 35.10 -28.98
CA GLY A 31 5.14 35.97 -29.22
C GLY A 31 6.38 35.70 -28.40
N MET A 32 7.13 34.66 -28.78
CA MET A 32 8.56 34.60 -28.47
C MET A 32 9.35 34.32 -29.77
N SER A 33 10.14 35.29 -30.13
CA SER A 33 11.09 35.26 -31.23
C SER A 33 12.05 34.09 -31.09
N LYS A 34 12.28 33.38 -32.20
CA LYS A 34 13.30 32.35 -32.31
C LYS A 34 14.69 33.00 -32.17
N VAL A 35 15.34 32.82 -31.03
CA VAL A 35 16.76 33.06 -30.91
C VAL A 35 17.47 31.76 -31.32
N SER A 36 18.09 31.81 -32.49
CA SER A 36 18.94 30.76 -33.01
C SER A 36 20.30 30.89 -32.33
N ALA A 37 20.53 30.19 -31.25
CA ALA A 37 21.85 30.01 -30.64
C ALA A 37 22.41 28.68 -31.11
N SER A 38 23.29 28.75 -32.10
CA SER A 38 24.16 27.63 -32.48
C SER A 38 25.24 27.46 -31.42
N THR A 39 25.00 26.65 -30.41
CA THR A 39 26.01 26.26 -29.46
C THR A 39 26.50 24.88 -29.85
N SER A 40 27.76 24.80 -30.32
CA SER A 40 28.46 23.57 -30.58
C SER A 40 28.75 22.89 -29.24
N TYR A 41 27.97 21.85 -28.89
CA TYR A 41 28.27 21.02 -27.73
C TYR A 41 29.42 20.08 -28.08
N GLN A 42 30.57 20.28 -27.45
CA GLN A 42 31.59 19.27 -27.41
C GLN A 42 31.08 18.08 -26.59
N THR A 43 30.91 16.95 -27.24
CA THR A 43 30.61 15.68 -26.58
C THR A 43 31.83 15.23 -25.77
N ILE A 44 31.76 15.46 -24.45
CA ILE A 44 32.70 14.83 -23.52
C ILE A 44 32.30 13.35 -23.45
N PRO A 45 33.22 12.40 -23.66
CA PRO A 45 32.92 10.97 -23.49
C PRO A 45 32.51 10.74 -22.02
N LEU A 46 31.26 10.38 -21.80
CA LEU A 46 30.79 9.93 -20.48
C LEU A 46 31.45 8.57 -20.22
N THR A 47 32.45 8.55 -19.38
CA THR A 47 32.97 7.31 -18.80
C THR A 47 31.81 6.64 -18.02
N PRO A 48 31.42 5.39 -18.31
CA PRO A 48 30.38 4.72 -17.55
C PRO A 48 30.78 4.69 -16.08
N LEU A 49 29.94 5.27 -15.23
CA LEU A 49 30.09 5.15 -13.78
C LEU A 49 30.00 3.66 -13.44
N PRO A 50 30.92 3.09 -12.62
CA PRO A 50 30.79 1.70 -12.22
C PRO A 50 29.44 1.49 -11.57
N SER A 51 28.65 0.57 -12.13
CA SER A 51 27.38 0.14 -11.53
C SER A 51 27.69 -0.38 -10.13
N VAL A 52 27.25 0.36 -9.12
CA VAL A 52 27.25 -0.14 -7.75
C VAL A 52 26.23 -1.27 -7.71
N VAL A 53 26.72 -2.49 -7.86
CA VAL A 53 25.92 -3.69 -7.58
C VAL A 53 25.72 -3.70 -6.08
N THR A 54 24.58 -3.18 -5.63
CA THR A 54 24.13 -3.37 -4.26
C THR A 54 23.90 -4.88 -4.07
N PRO A 55 24.64 -5.55 -3.15
CA PRO A 55 24.38 -6.97 -2.91
C PRO A 55 22.92 -7.14 -2.50
N PRO A 56 22.24 -8.23 -2.92
CA PRO A 56 20.89 -8.51 -2.47
C PRO A 56 20.90 -8.54 -0.95
N VAL A 57 20.05 -7.73 -0.34
CA VAL A 57 19.85 -7.77 1.11
C VAL A 57 19.20 -9.12 1.40
N THR A 58 20.00 -10.11 1.74
CA THR A 58 19.52 -11.39 2.22
C THR A 58 18.92 -11.14 3.60
N THR A 59 17.60 -11.00 3.66
CA THR A 59 16.90 -11.03 4.94
C THR A 59 17.08 -12.44 5.50
N LEU A 60 17.62 -12.55 6.71
CA LEU A 60 17.69 -13.82 7.40
C LEU A 60 16.27 -14.35 7.62
N PRO A 61 16.02 -15.65 7.47
CA PRO A 61 14.70 -16.22 7.68
C PRO A 61 14.20 -15.92 9.10
N VAL A 62 12.91 -15.62 9.23
CA VAL A 62 12.25 -15.44 10.53
C VAL A 62 11.87 -16.81 11.06
N THR A 63 12.58 -17.27 12.06
CA THR A 63 12.38 -18.61 12.63
C THR A 63 11.76 -18.59 14.03
N THR A 64 11.57 -17.42 14.64
CA THR A 64 11.00 -17.27 15.98
C THR A 64 10.07 -16.04 16.07
N CYS A 65 9.13 -16.09 17.01
CA CYS A 65 8.25 -14.96 17.30
C CYS A 65 9.00 -13.69 17.76
N ALA A 66 10.11 -13.87 18.46
CA ALA A 66 10.96 -12.75 18.87
C ALA A 66 11.57 -12.03 17.65
N GLN A 67 12.07 -12.77 16.67
CA GLN A 67 12.59 -12.22 15.43
C GLN A 67 11.51 -11.53 14.58
N ALA A 68 10.30 -12.11 14.52
CA ALA A 68 9.16 -11.50 13.84
C ALA A 68 8.78 -10.16 14.48
N LEU A 69 8.78 -10.11 15.81
CA LEU A 69 8.47 -8.89 16.56
C LEU A 69 9.57 -7.82 16.39
N ASP A 70 10.84 -8.21 16.46
CA ASP A 70 11.97 -7.30 16.20
C ASP A 70 11.93 -6.71 14.78
N LEU A 71 11.56 -7.54 13.79
CA LEU A 71 11.37 -7.09 12.41
C LEU A 71 10.18 -6.14 12.30
N ALA A 72 9.10 -6.40 13.02
CA ALA A 72 7.92 -5.52 13.04
C ALA A 72 8.28 -4.11 13.53
N PHE A 73 9.06 -3.98 14.60
CA PHE A 73 9.53 -2.67 15.06
C PHE A 73 10.40 -1.96 14.03
N LYS A 74 11.26 -2.70 13.32
CA LYS A 74 12.10 -2.14 12.25
C LYS A 74 11.30 -1.61 11.06
N VAL A 75 10.10 -2.13 10.82
CA VAL A 75 9.22 -1.66 9.74
C VAL A 75 8.17 -0.65 10.21
N GLY A 76 8.18 -0.26 11.48
CA GLY A 76 7.41 0.87 11.98
C GLY A 76 6.25 0.56 12.92
N TRP A 77 6.07 -0.70 13.35
CA TRP A 77 5.11 -1.01 14.41
C TRP A 77 5.51 -0.34 15.73
N SER A 78 4.53 0.22 16.44
CA SER A 78 4.75 0.79 17.78
C SER A 78 5.00 -0.30 18.82
N ALA A 79 5.86 0.00 19.79
CA ALA A 79 6.06 -0.86 20.94
C ALA A 79 4.78 -1.05 21.79
N ASP A 80 3.88 -0.08 21.77
CA ASP A 80 2.59 -0.15 22.48
C ASP A 80 1.68 -1.25 21.92
N GLU A 81 1.82 -1.57 20.61
CA GLU A 81 1.07 -2.64 19.95
C GLU A 81 1.70 -4.03 20.19
N SER A 82 2.89 -4.11 20.78
CA SER A 82 3.65 -5.34 20.96
C SER A 82 2.85 -6.49 21.58
N PRO A 83 2.06 -6.32 22.65
CA PRO A 83 1.31 -7.44 23.25
C PRO A 83 0.26 -8.02 22.29
N THR A 84 -0.44 -7.17 21.56
CA THR A 84 -1.47 -7.58 20.60
C THR A 84 -0.85 -8.17 19.35
N LEU A 85 0.18 -7.52 18.80
CA LEU A 85 0.91 -8.00 17.63
C LEU A 85 1.55 -9.36 17.87
N SER A 86 2.23 -9.57 19.00
CA SER A 86 2.82 -10.86 19.37
C SER A 86 1.76 -11.99 19.41
N ARG A 87 0.59 -11.68 19.98
CA ARG A 87 -0.53 -12.63 20.01
C ARG A 87 -1.07 -12.94 18.61
N VAL A 88 -1.16 -11.94 17.72
CA VAL A 88 -1.58 -12.13 16.32
C VAL A 88 -0.57 -13.02 15.61
N LEU A 89 0.72 -12.68 15.62
CA LEU A 89 1.78 -13.46 14.97
C LEU A 89 1.77 -14.93 15.40
N TYR A 90 1.62 -15.17 16.69
CA TYR A 90 1.56 -16.54 17.20
C TYR A 90 0.28 -17.28 16.78
N ARG A 91 -0.88 -16.62 16.91
CA ARG A 91 -2.18 -17.25 16.61
C ARG A 91 -2.35 -17.52 15.11
N GLU A 92 -1.90 -16.60 14.25
CA GLU A 92 -2.14 -16.69 12.81
C GLU A 92 -1.20 -17.66 12.11
N SER A 93 0.08 -17.69 12.50
CA SER A 93 1.09 -18.47 11.77
C SER A 93 2.05 -19.27 12.65
N LEU A 94 1.92 -19.20 13.98
CA LEU A 94 2.97 -19.63 14.91
C LEU A 94 4.32 -18.94 14.60
N CYS A 95 4.26 -17.71 14.11
CA CYS A 95 5.39 -16.91 13.66
C CYS A 95 6.17 -17.53 12.48
N THR A 96 5.51 -18.32 11.65
CA THR A 96 6.09 -18.96 10.46
C THR A 96 5.87 -18.07 9.25
N GLU A 97 6.95 -17.66 8.57
CA GLU A 97 6.89 -16.68 7.46
C GLU A 97 6.25 -17.24 6.18
N ASP A 98 6.38 -18.54 5.94
CA ASP A 98 5.83 -19.26 4.79
C ASP A 98 4.46 -19.91 5.07
N ALA A 99 3.82 -19.58 6.19
CA ALA A 99 2.50 -20.07 6.52
C ALA A 99 1.49 -19.68 5.42
N TYR A 100 0.72 -20.68 4.95
CA TYR A 100 -0.28 -20.48 3.91
C TYR A 100 -1.57 -21.25 4.18
N ASN A 101 -2.66 -20.55 4.38
CA ASN A 101 -3.99 -21.13 4.43
C ASN A 101 -4.69 -21.01 3.08
N ARG A 102 -4.49 -22.03 2.20
CA ARG A 102 -5.09 -22.07 0.85
C ARG A 102 -6.60 -22.18 0.82
N TYR A 103 -7.21 -22.59 1.94
CA TYR A 103 -8.66 -22.82 2.02
C TYR A 103 -9.43 -21.58 2.45
N ASP A 104 -8.72 -20.50 2.79
CA ASP A 104 -9.36 -19.24 3.08
C ASP A 104 -9.90 -18.58 1.80
N THR A 105 -10.89 -17.72 1.96
CA THR A 105 -11.51 -17.00 0.83
C THR A 105 -10.51 -16.09 0.11
N ASN A 106 -10.86 -15.61 -1.08
CA ASN A 106 -10.09 -14.63 -1.85
C ASN A 106 -8.65 -15.07 -2.20
N GLY A 107 -8.43 -16.38 -2.38
CA GLY A 107 -7.12 -16.90 -2.78
C GLY A 107 -6.21 -17.28 -1.62
N GLY A 108 -6.72 -17.31 -0.39
CA GLY A 108 -5.99 -17.76 0.79
C GLY A 108 -5.51 -16.65 1.71
N SER A 109 -4.77 -17.04 2.75
CA SER A 109 -4.12 -16.14 3.70
C SER A 109 -2.64 -16.47 3.82
N TYR A 110 -1.80 -15.43 3.90
CA TYR A 110 -0.36 -15.50 3.61
C TYR A 110 0.49 -15.02 4.77
N GLY A 111 1.54 -15.76 5.07
CA GLY A 111 2.68 -15.36 5.90
C GLY A 111 2.37 -15.10 7.37
N LEU A 112 3.24 -14.33 8.01
CA LEU A 112 3.28 -14.11 9.46
C LEU A 112 1.94 -13.65 10.06
N MET A 113 1.25 -12.72 9.43
CA MET A 113 -0.01 -12.16 9.92
C MET A 113 -1.24 -12.76 9.23
N GLN A 114 -1.07 -13.81 8.42
CA GLN A 114 -2.13 -14.47 7.64
C GLN A 114 -2.99 -13.43 6.90
N ILE A 115 -2.33 -12.58 6.13
CA ILE A 115 -3.01 -11.53 5.36
C ILE A 115 -3.83 -12.19 4.26
N ASN A 116 -5.15 -11.99 4.30
CA ASN A 116 -6.07 -12.55 3.32
C ASN A 116 -5.86 -11.94 1.94
N GLY A 117 -5.98 -12.76 0.90
CA GLY A 117 -5.88 -12.35 -0.50
C GLY A 117 -6.83 -11.24 -0.92
N PHE A 118 -7.90 -10.98 -0.16
CA PHE A 118 -8.78 -9.83 -0.34
C PHE A 118 -8.01 -8.51 -0.49
N TRP A 119 -6.92 -8.34 0.26
CA TRP A 119 -6.13 -7.11 0.27
C TRP A 119 -5.22 -6.95 -0.95
N CYS A 120 -4.92 -8.03 -1.67
CA CYS A 120 -4.00 -8.01 -2.81
C CYS A 120 -4.59 -8.54 -4.12
N THR A 121 -5.86 -8.96 -4.13
CA THR A 121 -6.54 -9.34 -5.38
C THR A 121 -7.30 -8.15 -5.97
N PRO A 122 -7.41 -8.08 -7.31
CA PRO A 122 -8.23 -7.06 -7.96
C PRO A 122 -9.69 -7.09 -7.50
N SER A 123 -10.28 -5.90 -7.34
CA SER A 123 -11.69 -5.71 -6.99
C SER A 123 -12.27 -4.54 -7.77
N ALA A 124 -13.60 -4.36 -7.71
CA ALA A 124 -14.27 -3.22 -8.34
C ALA A 124 -13.78 -1.86 -7.80
N TYR A 125 -13.38 -1.80 -6.52
CA TYR A 125 -12.87 -0.59 -5.88
C TYR A 125 -11.36 -0.40 -6.08
N TRP A 126 -10.61 -1.50 -6.21
CA TRP A 126 -9.16 -1.53 -6.35
C TRP A 126 -8.78 -2.46 -7.50
N PRO A 127 -8.83 -1.97 -8.76
CA PRO A 127 -8.61 -2.82 -9.95
C PRO A 127 -7.27 -3.56 -10.00
N GLN A 128 -6.27 -3.06 -9.27
CA GLN A 128 -4.97 -3.71 -9.13
C GLN A 128 -4.75 -4.44 -7.80
N GLY A 129 -5.70 -4.35 -6.86
CA GLY A 129 -5.57 -4.75 -5.47
C GLY A 129 -5.25 -3.57 -4.55
N TRP A 130 -5.70 -3.63 -3.29
CA TRP A 130 -5.52 -2.52 -2.34
C TRP A 130 -4.05 -2.31 -1.94
N LEU A 131 -3.32 -3.39 -1.65
CA LEU A 131 -1.90 -3.33 -1.30
C LEU A 131 -1.03 -2.86 -2.46
N GLN A 132 -1.37 -3.25 -3.69
CA GLN A 132 -0.72 -2.75 -4.90
C GLN A 132 -0.97 -1.25 -5.09
N ALA A 133 -2.20 -0.80 -4.88
CA ALA A 133 -2.55 0.63 -4.95
C ALA A 133 -1.81 1.47 -3.91
N LYS A 134 -1.40 0.86 -2.78
CA LYS A 134 -0.55 1.49 -1.76
C LYS A 134 0.95 1.40 -2.08
N GLY A 135 1.35 0.71 -3.15
CA GLY A 135 2.76 0.52 -3.51
C GLY A 135 3.53 -0.40 -2.57
N ILE A 136 2.83 -1.26 -1.81
CA ILE A 136 3.45 -2.14 -0.82
C ILE A 136 3.99 -3.41 -1.47
N LEU A 137 3.26 -3.94 -2.45
CA LEU A 137 3.62 -5.14 -3.20
C LEU A 137 3.10 -5.05 -4.64
N SER A 138 3.56 -5.96 -5.50
CA SER A 138 3.09 -6.09 -6.88
C SER A 138 2.20 -7.32 -7.08
N VAL A 139 2.47 -8.40 -6.35
CA VAL A 139 1.73 -9.68 -6.40
C VAL A 139 1.54 -10.24 -4.99
N CYS A 140 0.47 -10.99 -4.77
CA CYS A 140 0.13 -11.53 -3.44
C CYS A 140 1.23 -12.42 -2.84
N ASP A 141 1.96 -13.17 -3.67
CA ASP A 141 3.04 -14.06 -3.22
C ASP A 141 4.17 -13.33 -2.47
N GLN A 142 4.31 -12.00 -2.67
CA GLN A 142 5.26 -11.21 -1.89
C GLN A 142 4.89 -11.12 -0.40
N LEU A 143 3.68 -11.51 -0.02
CA LEU A 143 3.27 -11.61 1.38
C LEU A 143 3.96 -12.78 2.14
N PHE A 144 4.67 -13.67 1.44
CA PHE A 144 5.57 -14.63 2.09
C PHE A 144 6.91 -14.00 2.52
N ASP A 145 7.28 -12.82 2.00
CA ASP A 145 8.39 -12.05 2.56
C ASP A 145 7.96 -11.46 3.92
N PRO A 146 8.65 -11.81 5.03
CA PRO A 146 8.24 -11.39 6.36
C PRO A 146 8.22 -9.87 6.55
N LYS A 147 9.11 -9.15 5.89
CA LYS A 147 9.16 -7.69 5.94
C LYS A 147 7.96 -7.08 5.21
N ILE A 148 7.65 -7.56 4.01
CA ILE A 148 6.50 -7.11 3.22
C ILE A 148 5.21 -7.45 3.95
N ASN A 149 5.11 -8.63 4.54
CA ASN A 149 3.96 -9.06 5.33
C ASN A 149 3.68 -8.12 6.50
N LEU A 150 4.70 -7.77 7.27
CA LEU A 150 4.58 -6.87 8.41
C LEU A 150 4.28 -5.42 7.99
N ILE A 151 4.82 -4.94 6.87
CA ILE A 151 4.46 -3.63 6.30
C ILE A 151 3.00 -3.63 5.82
N ALA A 152 2.57 -4.68 5.15
CA ALA A 152 1.18 -4.83 4.71
C ALA A 152 0.22 -4.89 5.91
N GLY A 153 0.57 -5.68 6.93
CA GLY A 153 -0.19 -5.76 8.18
C GLY A 153 -0.32 -4.39 8.87
N LEU A 154 0.77 -3.62 8.94
CA LEU A 154 0.76 -2.26 9.50
C LEU A 154 -0.18 -1.33 8.72
N ALA A 155 -0.12 -1.37 7.39
CA ALA A 155 -1.00 -0.56 6.55
C ALA A 155 -2.49 -0.95 6.73
N ILE A 156 -2.79 -2.24 6.83
CA ILE A 156 -4.14 -2.75 7.09
C ILE A 156 -4.59 -2.33 8.50
N TRP A 157 -3.73 -2.43 9.50
CA TRP A 157 -4.02 -1.99 10.86
C TRP A 157 -4.33 -0.49 10.93
N HIS A 158 -3.58 0.36 10.24
CA HIS A 158 -3.89 1.80 10.12
C HIS A 158 -5.24 2.08 9.45
N ASN A 159 -5.68 1.21 8.56
CA ASN A 159 -6.96 1.35 7.86
C ASN A 159 -8.15 0.82 8.68
N SER A 160 -7.97 -0.26 9.43
CA SER A 160 -9.07 -1.05 10.00
C SER A 160 -8.81 -1.50 11.45
N SER A 161 -7.75 -1.00 12.10
CA SER A 161 -7.31 -1.45 13.42
C SER A 161 -7.14 -2.98 13.45
N TRP A 162 -7.43 -3.64 14.55
CA TRP A 162 -7.31 -5.09 14.71
C TRP A 162 -8.51 -5.90 14.18
N THR A 163 -9.50 -5.22 13.57
CA THR A 163 -10.74 -5.86 13.07
C THR A 163 -10.48 -7.02 12.09
N PRO A 164 -9.54 -6.94 11.12
CA PRO A 164 -9.25 -8.06 10.20
C PRO A 164 -8.79 -9.34 10.90
N TRP A 165 -8.24 -9.21 12.10
CA TRP A 165 -7.79 -10.34 12.93
C TRP A 165 -8.79 -10.70 14.04
N ASN A 166 -10.05 -10.26 13.94
CA ASN A 166 -11.11 -10.53 14.91
C ASN A 166 -10.75 -10.17 16.36
N LEU A 167 -10.01 -9.09 16.54
CA LEU A 167 -9.71 -8.56 17.87
C LEU A 167 -10.53 -7.28 18.10
N PRO A 168 -11.03 -7.07 19.34
CA PRO A 168 -11.71 -5.83 19.70
C PRO A 168 -10.77 -4.63 19.58
N GLN A 169 -11.37 -3.50 19.23
CA GLN A 169 -10.68 -2.20 19.19
C GLN A 169 -10.49 -1.66 20.61
#